data_e726eaadc48e9db2b8e0091b05e7bd3d
#
_entry.id   e726eaadc48e9db2b8e0091b05e7bd3d
#
_cell.length_a   1.000
_cell.length_b   1.000
_cell.length_c   1.000
_cell.angle_alpha   90.00
_cell.angle_beta   90.00
_cell.angle_gamma   90.00
#
_symmetry.space_group_name_H-M   'P 1'
#
loop_
_entity.id
_entity.type
_entity.pdbx_description
1 polymer ?
#
loop_
_entity_poly.entity_id
_entity_poly.type
_entity_poly.pdbx_seq_one_letter_code
_entity_poly.pdbx_strand_id
1 'polypeptide(L)'
;MRAIIPDNIAGFEEASVEELVHNILIERGKTLAVAESCTGGTIASKFTAQAGASAYFLCGVVSYSNESKCNVLGVNMSDITQNGAVSEQVAIAMAKGAKVISGADFAISTTGIAGPSGGSKEKPVGTVWIGVATPKRCFAICKNCGTDRSQVISRAAAYAIAMLYDELKIE
;
A
#
# COMPACT_ATOMS: atom_id res chain seq x y z
N MET A 1 7.56 -5.70 13.09
CA MET A 1 8.42 -4.93 14.02
C MET A 1 7.50 -4.43 15.11
N ARG A 2 7.55 -4.98 16.33
CA ARG A 2 6.76 -4.51 17.47
C ARG A 2 7.32 -3.18 17.91
N ALA A 3 6.49 -2.15 18.02
CA ALA A 3 6.85 -0.94 18.71
C ALA A 3 7.03 -1.27 20.19
N ILE A 4 8.20 -0.99 20.75
CA ILE A 4 8.49 -1.17 22.17
C ILE A 4 7.82 -0.02 22.90
N ILE A 5 6.72 -0.31 23.59
CA ILE A 5 6.09 0.59 24.57
C ILE A 5 6.57 0.14 25.96
N PRO A 6 6.91 1.05 26.90
CA PRO A 6 7.43 0.68 28.22
C PRO A 6 6.43 -0.16 29.03
N ASP A 7 6.94 -1.15 29.75
CA ASP A 7 6.24 -2.20 30.54
C ASP A 7 5.43 -1.70 31.75
N ASN A 8 4.62 -0.67 31.65
CA ASN A 8 3.86 -0.23 32.83
C ASN A 8 2.50 0.39 32.54
N ILE A 9 1.64 -0.31 31.75
CA ILE A 9 0.19 -0.07 31.82
C ILE A 9 -0.53 -1.42 31.61
N ALA A 10 -0.94 -2.06 32.70
CA ALA A 10 -1.81 -3.20 32.66
C ALA A 10 -3.18 -2.79 32.11
N GLY A 11 -3.59 -3.37 30.96
CA GLY A 11 -4.96 -3.26 30.45
C GLY A 11 -5.14 -2.61 29.08
N PHE A 12 -4.08 -2.24 28.35
CA PHE A 12 -4.21 -1.82 26.94
C PHE A 12 -3.85 -3.00 26.02
N GLU A 13 -4.81 -3.54 25.29
CA GLU A 13 -4.53 -4.31 24.09
C GLU A 13 -3.77 -3.37 23.14
N GLU A 14 -2.56 -3.76 22.69
CA GLU A 14 -1.78 -2.97 21.72
C GLU A 14 -2.59 -2.87 20.43
N ALA A 15 -3.06 -1.68 20.09
CA ALA A 15 -3.79 -1.44 18.86
C ALA A 15 -2.91 -1.82 17.66
N SER A 16 -3.49 -2.52 16.69
CA SER A 16 -2.80 -2.83 15.43
C SER A 16 -2.50 -1.53 14.65
N VAL A 17 -1.50 -1.58 13.74
CA VAL A 17 -1.18 -0.40 12.91
C VAL A 17 -2.38 0.00 12.04
N GLU A 18 -3.18 -0.97 11.61
CA GLU A 18 -4.44 -0.75 10.88
C GLU A 18 -5.45 0.05 11.71
N GLU A 19 -5.60 -0.27 12.99
CA GLU A 19 -6.48 0.47 13.91
C GLU A 19 -5.96 1.88 14.18
N LEU A 20 -4.65 2.06 14.31
CA LEU A 20 -4.05 3.39 14.47
C LEU A 20 -4.31 4.27 13.25
N VAL A 21 -4.13 3.74 12.04
CA VAL A 21 -4.45 4.44 10.78
C VAL A 21 -5.93 4.78 10.70
N HIS A 22 -6.80 3.81 11.01
CA HIS A 22 -8.25 3.99 11.05
C HIS A 22 -8.65 5.18 11.95
N ASN A 23 -8.17 5.18 13.20
CA ASN A 23 -8.49 6.23 14.16
C ASN A 23 -8.01 7.60 13.69
N ILE A 24 -6.78 7.71 13.18
CA ILE A 24 -6.24 8.99 12.68
C ILE A 24 -7.04 9.51 11.49
N LEU A 25 -7.41 8.64 10.54
CA LEU A 25 -8.18 9.06 9.36
C LEU A 25 -9.57 9.57 9.74
N ILE A 26 -10.27 8.87 10.65
CA ILE A 26 -11.57 9.31 11.17
C ILE A 26 -11.44 10.62 11.94
N GLU A 27 -10.52 10.70 12.89
CA GLU A 27 -10.33 11.88 13.74
C GLU A 27 -10.02 13.14 12.92
N ARG A 28 -9.21 12.99 11.87
CA ARG A 28 -8.82 14.12 11.00
C ARG A 28 -9.75 14.36 9.83
N GLY A 29 -10.79 13.54 9.64
CA GLY A 29 -11.68 13.62 8.48
C GLY A 29 -10.95 13.42 7.16
N LYS A 30 -9.91 12.55 7.13
CA LYS A 30 -9.10 12.28 5.96
C LYS A 30 -9.52 10.99 5.29
N THR A 31 -9.31 10.90 3.99
CA THR A 31 -9.77 9.79 3.16
C THR A 31 -8.62 9.03 2.51
N LEU A 32 -8.86 7.74 2.26
CA LEU A 32 -7.86 6.78 1.76
C LEU A 32 -8.37 6.02 0.54
N ALA A 33 -7.47 5.83 -0.43
CA ALA A 33 -7.63 4.86 -1.50
C ALA A 33 -6.43 3.91 -1.56
N VAL A 34 -6.61 2.72 -2.14
CA VAL A 34 -5.52 1.76 -2.34
C VAL A 34 -5.49 1.23 -3.78
N ALA A 35 -4.27 1.01 -4.31
CA ALA A 35 -4.03 0.36 -5.59
C ALA A 35 -3.13 -0.85 -5.38
N GLU A 36 -3.68 -2.04 -5.57
CA GLU A 36 -2.99 -3.29 -5.29
C GLU A 36 -2.68 -4.07 -6.58
N SER A 37 -1.48 -4.63 -6.64
CA SER A 37 -1.13 -5.63 -7.63
C SER A 37 -0.79 -6.94 -6.94
N CYS A 38 0.46 -7.11 -6.49
CA CYS A 38 0.91 -8.36 -5.86
C CYS A 38 0.21 -8.71 -4.54
N THR A 39 -0.38 -7.75 -3.83
CA THR A 39 -1.12 -7.97 -2.58
C THR A 39 -2.58 -8.39 -2.79
N GLY A 40 -3.12 -8.21 -4.00
CA GLY A 40 -4.36 -8.84 -4.45
C GLY A 40 -5.62 -8.50 -3.66
N GLY A 41 -5.71 -7.33 -3.02
CA GLY A 41 -6.84 -6.90 -2.19
C GLY A 41 -6.61 -7.05 -0.68
N THR A 42 -5.44 -7.51 -0.28
CA THR A 42 -5.13 -7.73 1.15
C THR A 42 -5.17 -6.43 1.95
N ILE A 43 -4.67 -5.32 1.40
CA ILE A 43 -4.69 -4.02 2.08
C ILE A 43 -6.12 -3.50 2.21
N ALA A 44 -6.88 -3.54 1.12
CA ALA A 44 -8.29 -3.15 1.12
C ALA A 44 -9.09 -3.95 2.14
N SER A 45 -8.90 -5.28 2.18
CA SER A 45 -9.55 -6.18 3.15
C SER A 45 -9.24 -5.80 4.60
N LYS A 46 -7.98 -5.45 4.91
CA LYS A 46 -7.58 -5.04 6.27
C LYS A 46 -8.28 -3.76 6.75
N PHE A 47 -8.46 -2.79 5.88
CA PHE A 47 -9.19 -1.57 6.22
C PHE A 47 -10.70 -1.79 6.29
N THR A 48 -11.28 -2.51 5.32
CA THR A 48 -12.72 -2.76 5.29
C THR A 48 -13.20 -3.74 6.35
N ALA A 49 -12.32 -4.50 6.97
CA ALA A 49 -12.63 -5.33 8.13
C ALA A 49 -12.96 -4.50 9.40
N GLN A 50 -12.60 -3.22 9.42
CA GLN A 50 -12.87 -2.34 10.56
C GLN A 50 -14.24 -1.68 10.43
N ALA A 51 -15.02 -1.74 11.52
CA ALA A 51 -16.32 -1.08 11.57
C ALA A 51 -16.16 0.44 11.41
N GLY A 52 -16.96 1.06 10.53
CA GLY A 52 -16.84 2.50 10.25
C GLY A 52 -15.83 2.86 9.15
N ALA A 53 -15.21 1.89 8.49
CA ALA A 53 -14.27 2.13 7.40
C ALA A 53 -14.83 3.00 6.25
N SER A 54 -16.14 2.97 6.01
CA SER A 54 -16.81 3.80 5.00
C SER A 54 -16.68 5.30 5.24
N ALA A 55 -16.31 5.72 6.44
CA ALA A 55 -16.07 7.14 6.73
C ALA A 55 -14.79 7.68 6.07
N TYR A 56 -13.83 6.81 5.74
CA TYR A 56 -12.54 7.23 5.18
C TYR A 56 -12.07 6.42 3.96
N PHE A 57 -12.45 5.15 3.83
CA PHE A 57 -11.98 4.28 2.75
C PHE A 57 -12.87 4.43 1.53
N LEU A 58 -12.38 5.15 0.50
CA LEU A 58 -13.17 5.50 -0.67
C LEU A 58 -13.07 4.47 -1.79
N CYS A 59 -11.88 3.89 -2.01
CA CYS A 59 -11.65 3.03 -3.18
C CYS A 59 -10.50 2.05 -2.95
N GLY A 60 -10.70 0.81 -3.41
CA GLY A 60 -9.67 -0.19 -3.53
C GLY A 60 -9.64 -0.77 -4.94
N VAL A 61 -8.53 -0.62 -5.65
CA VAL A 61 -8.34 -1.14 -7.01
C VAL A 61 -7.33 -2.27 -7.00
N VAL A 62 -7.73 -3.45 -7.47
CA VAL A 62 -6.80 -4.55 -7.74
C VAL A 62 -6.47 -4.54 -9.23
N SER A 63 -5.37 -3.87 -9.60
CA SER A 63 -4.87 -3.77 -10.99
C SER A 63 -3.77 -4.81 -11.22
N TYR A 64 -4.18 -6.05 -11.55
CA TYR A 64 -3.26 -7.17 -11.60
C TYR A 64 -2.49 -7.27 -12.91
N SER A 65 -3.10 -6.88 -14.04
CA SER A 65 -2.44 -6.82 -15.36
C SER A 65 -1.84 -5.44 -15.65
N ASN A 66 -0.92 -5.37 -16.63
CA ASN A 66 -0.38 -4.09 -17.09
C ASN A 66 -1.47 -3.22 -17.71
N GLU A 67 -2.36 -3.83 -18.49
CA GLU A 67 -3.50 -3.13 -19.11
C GLU A 67 -4.41 -2.52 -18.05
N SER A 68 -4.71 -3.23 -16.97
CA SER A 68 -5.54 -2.68 -15.88
C SER A 68 -4.85 -1.54 -15.13
N LYS A 69 -3.52 -1.57 -14.98
CA LYS A 69 -2.78 -0.43 -14.43
C LYS A 69 -2.94 0.81 -15.32
N CYS A 70 -2.86 0.63 -16.63
CA CYS A 70 -3.02 1.74 -17.57
C CYS A 70 -4.47 2.23 -17.63
N ASN A 71 -5.42 1.34 -17.85
CA ASN A 71 -6.81 1.69 -18.14
C ASN A 71 -7.56 2.23 -16.91
N VAL A 72 -7.23 1.72 -15.71
CA VAL A 72 -7.94 2.09 -14.49
C VAL A 72 -7.18 3.17 -13.70
N LEU A 73 -5.86 3.03 -13.57
CA LEU A 73 -5.06 3.91 -12.73
C LEU A 73 -4.29 4.97 -13.53
N GLY A 74 -4.39 4.98 -14.85
CA GLY A 74 -3.69 5.95 -15.72
C GLY A 74 -2.18 5.81 -15.71
N VAL A 75 -1.64 4.63 -15.38
CA VAL A 75 -0.20 4.36 -15.49
C VAL A 75 0.20 4.39 -16.96
N ASN A 76 1.26 5.12 -17.30
CA ASN A 76 1.73 5.17 -18.68
C ASN A 76 2.35 3.81 -19.09
N MET A 77 1.95 3.30 -20.24
CA MET A 77 2.52 2.04 -20.76
C MET A 77 4.04 2.19 -21.02
N SER A 78 4.51 3.39 -21.36
CA SER A 78 5.94 3.67 -21.50
C SER A 78 6.73 3.44 -20.21
N ASP A 79 6.19 3.79 -19.05
CA ASP A 79 6.85 3.56 -17.77
C ASP A 79 6.96 2.07 -17.48
N ILE A 80 5.91 1.29 -17.80
CA ILE A 80 5.93 -0.16 -17.67
C ILE A 80 6.93 -0.80 -18.63
N THR A 81 7.00 -0.33 -19.87
CA THR A 81 7.91 -0.88 -20.88
C THR A 81 9.36 -0.59 -20.56
N GLN A 82 9.68 0.61 -20.07
CA GLN A 82 11.05 1.03 -19.78
C GLN A 82 11.58 0.50 -18.45
N ASN A 83 10.75 0.50 -17.41
CA ASN A 83 11.16 0.21 -16.04
C ASN A 83 10.64 -1.15 -15.51
N GLY A 84 9.70 -1.75 -16.24
CA GLY A 84 8.95 -2.92 -15.79
C GLY A 84 7.80 -2.55 -14.85
N ALA A 85 6.81 -3.42 -14.74
CA ALA A 85 5.67 -3.21 -13.84
C ALA A 85 6.07 -3.12 -12.36
N VAL A 86 7.18 -3.78 -11.98
CA VAL A 86 7.75 -3.74 -10.63
C VAL A 86 8.86 -2.70 -10.60
N SER A 87 8.48 -1.44 -10.38
CA SER A 87 9.40 -0.29 -10.38
C SER A 87 8.85 0.86 -9.53
N GLU A 88 9.74 1.77 -9.17
CA GLU A 88 9.41 2.99 -8.44
C GLU A 88 8.37 3.83 -9.18
N GLN A 89 8.60 4.07 -10.47
CA GLN A 89 7.75 4.89 -11.33
C GLN A 89 6.33 4.34 -11.39
N VAL A 90 6.19 3.03 -11.58
CA VAL A 90 4.87 2.37 -11.63
C VAL A 90 4.18 2.41 -10.26
N ALA A 91 4.89 2.18 -9.16
CA ALA A 91 4.30 2.27 -7.82
C ALA A 91 3.78 3.68 -7.53
N ILE A 92 4.58 4.72 -7.82
CA ILE A 92 4.14 6.11 -7.67
C ILE A 92 2.93 6.42 -8.55
N ALA A 93 2.97 6.00 -9.83
CA ALA A 93 1.86 6.24 -10.76
C ALA A 93 0.57 5.53 -10.31
N MET A 94 0.66 4.30 -9.80
CA MET A 94 -0.49 3.59 -9.24
C MET A 94 -1.10 4.31 -8.03
N ALA A 95 -0.28 4.78 -7.08
CA ALA A 95 -0.77 5.52 -5.92
C ALA A 95 -1.43 6.85 -6.34
N LYS A 96 -0.80 7.60 -7.26
CA LYS A 96 -1.38 8.82 -7.82
C LYS A 96 -2.70 8.55 -8.53
N GLY A 97 -2.76 7.49 -9.35
CA GLY A 97 -3.96 7.08 -10.07
C GLY A 97 -5.11 6.78 -9.13
N ALA A 98 -4.88 5.98 -8.08
CA ALA A 98 -5.89 5.67 -7.06
C ALA A 98 -6.41 6.94 -6.36
N LYS A 99 -5.49 7.86 -6.00
CA LYS A 99 -5.86 9.15 -5.41
C LYS A 99 -6.73 10.00 -6.33
N VAL A 100 -6.38 10.07 -7.62
CA VAL A 100 -7.11 10.89 -8.62
C VAL A 100 -8.51 10.33 -8.86
N ILE A 101 -8.65 9.03 -9.14
CA ILE A 101 -9.95 8.44 -9.47
C ILE A 101 -10.93 8.42 -8.30
N SER A 102 -10.42 8.37 -7.06
CA SER A 102 -11.26 8.34 -5.85
C SER A 102 -11.50 9.71 -5.22
N GLY A 103 -10.66 10.70 -5.50
CA GLY A 103 -10.65 11.98 -4.80
C GLY A 103 -10.12 11.88 -3.36
N ALA A 104 -9.48 10.78 -2.98
CA ALA A 104 -8.96 10.60 -1.62
C ALA A 104 -7.81 11.55 -1.29
N ASP A 105 -7.65 11.89 0.00
CA ASP A 105 -6.52 12.69 0.49
C ASP A 105 -5.20 11.91 0.41
N PHE A 106 -5.24 10.61 0.72
CA PHE A 106 -4.10 9.69 0.72
C PHE A 106 -4.35 8.50 -0.19
N ALA A 107 -3.30 7.99 -0.79
CA ALA A 107 -3.36 6.69 -1.44
C ALA A 107 -2.06 5.91 -1.25
N ILE A 108 -2.18 4.59 -1.14
CA ILE A 108 -1.03 3.68 -1.14
C ILE A 108 -1.15 2.67 -2.26
N SER A 109 0.00 2.22 -2.76
CA SER A 109 0.03 1.21 -3.81
C SER A 109 1.08 0.14 -3.56
N THR A 110 0.88 -1.03 -4.17
CA THR A 110 1.86 -2.13 -4.17
C THR A 110 2.00 -2.73 -5.56
N THR A 111 3.23 -2.88 -6.01
CA THR A 111 3.58 -3.67 -7.19
C THR A 111 4.83 -4.49 -6.90
N GLY A 112 4.82 -5.78 -7.22
CA GLY A 112 5.91 -6.65 -6.81
C GLY A 112 5.84 -8.07 -7.35
N ILE A 113 6.84 -8.86 -7.01
CA ILE A 113 7.00 -10.25 -7.39
C ILE A 113 6.74 -11.13 -6.17
N ALA A 114 5.51 -11.62 -6.05
CA ALA A 114 5.12 -12.44 -4.90
C ALA A 114 5.67 -13.87 -4.95
N GLY A 115 6.07 -14.35 -6.14
CA GLY A 115 6.58 -15.69 -6.30
C GLY A 115 5.48 -16.76 -6.46
N PRO A 116 5.85 -18.04 -6.60
CA PRO A 116 7.23 -18.58 -6.58
C PRO A 116 8.04 -18.29 -7.87
N SER A 117 7.38 -17.92 -8.97
CA SER A 117 7.99 -17.57 -10.25
C SER A 117 7.99 -16.05 -10.50
N GLY A 118 8.59 -15.61 -11.61
CA GLY A 118 8.59 -14.23 -12.07
C GLY A 118 9.74 -13.38 -11.54
N GLY A 119 10.61 -13.92 -10.68
CA GLY A 119 11.83 -13.21 -10.26
C GLY A 119 12.95 -13.28 -11.29
N SER A 120 13.83 -12.28 -11.27
CA SER A 120 15.10 -12.23 -11.99
C SER A 120 16.25 -12.02 -11.01
N LYS A 121 17.48 -11.97 -11.53
CA LYS A 121 18.66 -11.66 -10.69
C LYS A 121 18.60 -10.24 -10.15
N GLU A 122 18.10 -9.30 -10.94
CA GLU A 122 17.98 -7.87 -10.59
C GLU A 122 16.75 -7.60 -9.73
N LYS A 123 15.68 -8.37 -9.95
CA LYS A 123 14.41 -8.25 -9.20
C LYS A 123 13.98 -9.64 -8.73
N PRO A 124 14.57 -10.16 -7.65
CA PRO A 124 14.23 -11.50 -7.15
C PRO A 124 12.79 -11.55 -6.59
N VAL A 125 12.29 -12.77 -6.38
CA VAL A 125 11.04 -12.99 -5.64
C VAL A 125 11.12 -12.27 -4.30
N GLY A 126 10.04 -11.62 -3.90
CA GLY A 126 9.98 -10.78 -2.70
C GLY A 126 10.24 -9.31 -2.94
N THR A 127 10.72 -8.92 -4.14
CA THR A 127 10.87 -7.50 -4.49
C THR A 127 9.51 -6.86 -4.63
N VAL A 128 9.20 -5.88 -3.78
CA VAL A 128 7.95 -5.11 -3.80
C VAL A 128 8.26 -3.62 -3.71
N TRP A 129 7.74 -2.84 -4.64
CA TRP A 129 7.67 -1.39 -4.56
C TRP A 129 6.34 -0.97 -3.93
N ILE A 130 6.42 -0.11 -2.95
CA ILE A 130 5.29 0.45 -2.22
C ILE A 130 5.26 1.94 -2.48
N GLY A 131 4.20 2.41 -3.12
CA GLY A 131 3.98 3.83 -3.40
C GLY A 131 3.06 4.47 -2.36
N VAL A 132 3.33 5.72 -2.04
CA VAL A 132 2.49 6.56 -1.17
C VAL A 132 2.25 7.89 -1.87
N ALA A 133 1.00 8.32 -1.92
CA ALA A 133 0.59 9.64 -2.39
C ALA A 133 -0.15 10.36 -1.26
N THR A 134 0.42 11.47 -0.80
CA THR A 134 -0.14 12.38 0.21
C THR A 134 -0.63 13.67 -0.45
N PRO A 135 -1.24 14.59 0.28
CA PRO A 135 -1.50 15.94 -0.23
C PRO A 135 -0.25 16.70 -0.65
N LYS A 136 0.89 16.45 -0.01
CA LYS A 136 2.14 17.20 -0.20
C LYS A 136 3.14 16.52 -1.12
N ARG A 137 3.20 15.18 -1.14
CA ARG A 137 4.24 14.44 -1.89
C ARG A 137 3.77 13.09 -2.38
N CYS A 138 4.51 12.56 -3.37
CA CYS A 138 4.39 11.18 -3.82
C CYS A 138 5.77 10.56 -3.91
N PHE A 139 5.91 9.35 -3.38
CA PHE A 139 7.18 8.61 -3.38
C PHE A 139 6.92 7.10 -3.35
N ALA A 140 7.95 6.32 -3.58
CA ALA A 140 7.88 4.88 -3.38
C ALA A 140 9.16 4.34 -2.74
N ILE A 141 9.04 3.21 -2.05
CA ILE A 141 10.16 2.51 -1.41
C ILE A 141 10.13 1.05 -1.84
N CYS A 142 11.30 0.52 -2.20
CA CYS A 142 11.48 -0.90 -2.46
C CYS A 142 11.72 -1.66 -1.15
N LYS A 143 11.04 -2.78 -0.97
CA LYS A 143 11.23 -3.70 0.15
C LYS A 143 11.42 -5.12 -0.36
N ASN A 144 12.27 -5.87 0.33
CA ASN A 144 12.31 -7.33 0.20
C ASN A 144 11.34 -7.91 1.24
N CYS A 145 10.28 -8.53 0.74
CA CYS A 145 9.19 -9.05 1.59
C CYS A 145 9.32 -10.56 1.87
N GLY A 146 10.41 -11.20 1.45
CA GLY A 146 10.66 -12.63 1.68
C GLY A 146 10.61 -13.45 0.39
N THR A 147 10.50 -14.76 0.49
CA THR A 147 10.59 -15.69 -0.65
C THR A 147 9.34 -16.56 -0.84
N ASP A 148 8.51 -16.65 0.18
CA ASP A 148 7.22 -17.36 0.10
C ASP A 148 6.10 -16.37 -0.26
N ARG A 149 5.22 -16.80 -1.18
CA ARG A 149 4.14 -15.95 -1.71
C ARG A 149 3.23 -15.37 -0.64
N SER A 150 2.80 -16.18 0.31
CA SER A 150 1.91 -15.73 1.39
C SER A 150 2.60 -14.73 2.31
N GLN A 151 3.88 -14.98 2.59
CA GLN A 151 4.72 -14.08 3.38
C GLN A 151 4.97 -12.75 2.66
N VAL A 152 5.26 -12.79 1.35
CA VAL A 152 5.45 -11.57 0.54
C VAL A 152 4.19 -10.72 0.55
N ILE A 153 3.02 -11.31 0.31
CA ILE A 153 1.74 -10.61 0.33
C ILE A 153 1.47 -9.95 1.68
N SER A 154 1.60 -10.73 2.76
CA SER A 154 1.34 -10.24 4.12
C SER A 154 2.29 -9.13 4.54
N ARG A 155 3.61 -9.30 4.28
CA ARG A 155 4.61 -8.30 4.62
C ARG A 155 4.50 -7.03 3.79
N ALA A 156 4.22 -7.16 2.48
CA ALA A 156 4.03 -6.01 1.61
C ALA A 156 2.83 -5.16 2.07
N ALA A 157 1.72 -5.81 2.45
CA ALA A 157 0.56 -5.12 3.01
C ALA A 157 0.90 -4.41 4.32
N ALA A 158 1.61 -5.09 5.24
CA ALA A 158 2.02 -4.50 6.52
C ALA A 158 2.96 -3.30 6.33
N TYR A 159 3.95 -3.39 5.42
CA TYR A 159 4.83 -2.26 5.11
C TYR A 159 4.07 -1.08 4.50
N ALA A 160 3.12 -1.34 3.59
CA ALA A 160 2.32 -0.28 2.98
C ALA A 160 1.49 0.48 4.03
N ILE A 161 0.86 -0.22 4.96
CA ILE A 161 0.08 0.37 6.04
C ILE A 161 0.98 1.13 7.02
N ALA A 162 2.15 0.57 7.37
CA ALA A 162 3.11 1.25 8.23
C ALA A 162 3.66 2.55 7.61
N MET A 163 3.95 2.54 6.30
CA MET A 163 4.37 3.74 5.58
C MET A 163 3.27 4.82 5.57
N LEU A 164 2.01 4.44 5.38
CA LEU A 164 0.88 5.37 5.48
C LEU A 164 0.77 5.95 6.90
N TYR A 165 0.90 5.11 7.93
CA TYR A 165 0.88 5.55 9.32
C TYR A 165 1.96 6.59 9.61
N ASP A 166 3.20 6.36 9.13
CA ASP A 166 4.28 7.31 9.31
C ASP A 166 4.02 8.65 8.61
N GLU A 167 3.44 8.64 7.40
CA GLU A 167 3.04 9.86 6.71
C GLU A 167 1.92 10.61 7.45
N LEU A 168 0.94 9.88 7.95
CA LEU A 168 -0.15 10.50 8.73
C LEU A 168 0.33 11.18 10.00
N LYS A 169 1.42 10.74 10.62
CA LYS A 169 1.97 11.40 11.83
C LYS A 169 2.63 12.74 11.56
N ILE A 170 3.12 12.97 10.35
CA ILE A 170 3.88 14.18 9.97
C ILE A 170 3.04 15.20 9.18
N GLU A 171 1.84 14.84 8.74
CA GLU A 171 0.87 15.73 8.07
C GLU A 171 0.01 16.48 9.06
#